data_1ac1664fd67ae27c6e0e62e82aca281b
#
_entry.id   1ac1664fd67ae27c6e0e62e82aca281b
#
_cell.length_a   1.000
_cell.length_b   1.000
_cell.length_c   1.000
_cell.angle_alpha   90.00
_cell.angle_beta   90.00
_cell.angle_gamma   90.00
#
_symmetry.space_group_name_H-M   'P 1'
#
loop_
_entity.id
_entity.type
_entity.pdbx_description
1 polymer ?
#
loop_
_entity_poly.entity_id
_entity_poly.type
_entity_poly.pdbx_seq_one_letter_code
_entity_poly.pdbx_strand_id
1 'polypeptide(L)'
;MFIITNKIHFKLFIITFYILFFSCDTNDKKSKKTIELSKKSEIISEIKKEEDFKLSDDNVMEFFLEYDKHNKENQIRIVTDYGNIEIQLFDNTKFHRSNFIYLTKKNYFEGTQFYRVINNFVIQAGNSDNRKISQKRKKIGRYLLPNDLDKGYSHERGMVSMPSSLVDNPYKMASPFEFFIVQSKNGAHHLDGN
;
A
#
# COMPACT_ATOMS: atom_id res chain seq x y z
N MET A 1 1.63 10.59 16.27
CA MET A 1 1.46 9.27 15.62
C MET A 1 0.28 9.38 14.69
N PHE A 2 0.37 8.92 13.46
CA PHE A 2 -0.80 8.90 12.57
C PHE A 2 -0.97 7.52 11.93
N ILE A 3 -2.20 7.22 11.59
CA ILE A 3 -2.61 5.95 10.98
C ILE A 3 -3.26 6.26 9.65
N ILE A 4 -2.88 5.52 8.61
CA ILE A 4 -3.57 5.57 7.31
C ILE A 4 -4.60 4.45 7.30
N THR A 5 -5.87 4.81 7.12
CA THR A 5 -6.97 3.85 7.01
C THR A 5 -7.55 3.88 5.61
N ASN A 6 -7.82 2.72 5.08
CA ASN A 6 -8.54 2.59 3.82
C ASN A 6 -10.04 2.48 4.10
N LYS A 7 -10.88 3.26 3.43
CA LYS A 7 -12.34 3.18 3.54
C LYS A 7 -12.84 2.02 2.68
N ILE A 8 -12.69 0.80 3.18
CA ILE A 8 -13.28 -0.39 2.54
C ILE A 8 -14.73 -0.47 2.99
N HIS A 9 -15.67 -0.36 2.07
CA HIS A 9 -17.05 -0.79 2.31
C HIS A 9 -17.08 -2.33 2.39
N PHE A 10 -16.95 -2.84 3.61
CA PHE A 10 -17.12 -4.27 3.89
C PHE A 10 -18.61 -4.61 3.71
N LYS A 11 -18.98 -5.14 2.54
CA LYS A 11 -20.27 -5.81 2.37
C LYS A 11 -20.17 -7.16 3.10
N LEU A 12 -20.75 -7.20 4.30
CA LEU A 12 -20.93 -8.42 5.08
C LEU A 12 -21.86 -9.36 4.30
N PHE A 13 -21.29 -10.35 3.64
CA PHE A 13 -22.05 -11.43 3.03
C PHE A 13 -22.38 -12.44 4.14
N ILE A 14 -23.59 -12.36 4.70
CA ILE A 14 -24.10 -13.36 5.62
C ILE A 14 -24.50 -14.59 4.79
N ILE A 15 -23.62 -15.59 4.75
CA ILE A 15 -23.96 -16.92 4.23
C ILE A 15 -24.65 -17.68 5.36
N THR A 16 -25.97 -17.77 5.28
CA THR A 16 -26.77 -18.67 6.12
C THR A 16 -26.48 -20.11 5.70
N PHE A 17 -25.75 -20.81 6.55
CA PHE A 17 -25.42 -22.23 6.36
C PHE A 17 -26.60 -23.08 6.87
N TYR A 18 -27.33 -23.67 5.94
CA TYR A 18 -28.33 -24.69 6.24
C TYR A 18 -27.63 -26.02 6.53
N ILE A 19 -27.64 -26.44 7.80
CA ILE A 19 -27.14 -27.75 8.21
C ILE A 19 -28.28 -28.77 8.03
N LEU A 20 -28.18 -29.60 7.01
CA LEU A 20 -28.95 -30.83 6.90
C LEU A 20 -28.16 -31.96 7.58
N PHE A 21 -28.67 -32.45 8.67
CA PHE A 21 -28.20 -33.68 9.29
C PHE A 21 -28.53 -34.88 8.40
N PHE A 22 -27.50 -35.58 7.92
CA PHE A 22 -27.62 -36.96 7.48
C PHE A 22 -26.64 -37.84 8.26
N SER A 23 -27.21 -38.90 8.80
CA SER A 23 -26.63 -39.88 9.70
C SER A 23 -25.77 -40.91 8.97
N CYS A 24 -24.68 -41.33 9.69
CA CYS A 24 -23.99 -42.63 9.62
C CYS A 24 -23.22 -43.02 8.35
N ASP A 25 -21.84 -43.03 8.42
CA ASP A 25 -21.12 -44.31 8.31
C ASP A 25 -19.66 -44.21 8.78
N THR A 26 -19.13 -45.25 9.40
CA THR A 26 -17.95 -45.25 10.28
C THR A 26 -16.58 -45.40 9.56
N ASN A 27 -16.53 -45.33 8.23
CA ASN A 27 -15.27 -45.50 7.46
C ASN A 27 -14.64 -44.21 6.92
N ASP A 28 -15.22 -43.05 7.21
CA ASP A 28 -14.84 -41.76 6.57
C ASP A 28 -13.87 -40.90 7.40
N LYS A 29 -13.51 -41.32 8.61
CA LYS A 29 -12.65 -40.51 9.52
C LYS A 29 -11.20 -40.41 9.06
N LYS A 30 -10.68 -41.41 8.34
CA LYS A 30 -9.28 -41.43 7.90
C LYS A 30 -9.08 -40.59 6.64
N SER A 31 -10.05 -40.60 5.75
CA SER A 31 -10.04 -39.78 4.52
C SER A 31 -10.21 -38.28 4.81
N LYS A 32 -11.14 -37.89 5.68
CA LYS A 32 -11.35 -36.48 6.09
C LYS A 32 -10.11 -35.87 6.76
N LYS A 33 -9.45 -36.65 7.64
CA LYS A 33 -8.24 -36.17 8.34
C LYS A 33 -7.06 -35.94 7.39
N THR A 34 -6.94 -36.75 6.33
CA THR A 34 -5.88 -36.61 5.31
C THR A 34 -6.14 -35.39 4.44
N ILE A 35 -7.40 -35.12 4.05
CA ILE A 35 -7.79 -33.94 3.26
C ILE A 35 -7.63 -32.65 4.08
N GLU A 36 -7.95 -32.66 5.37
CA GLU A 36 -7.72 -31.50 6.25
C GLU A 36 -6.22 -31.22 6.45
N LEU A 37 -5.38 -32.26 6.59
CA LEU A 37 -3.93 -32.07 6.69
C LEU A 37 -3.32 -31.53 5.38
N SER A 38 -3.77 -32.02 4.21
CA SER A 38 -3.29 -31.53 2.93
C SER A 38 -3.69 -30.06 2.68
N LYS A 39 -4.94 -29.70 2.94
CA LYS A 39 -5.41 -28.30 2.88
C LYS A 39 -4.65 -27.39 3.84
N LYS A 40 -4.38 -27.86 5.06
CA LYS A 40 -3.62 -27.10 6.05
C LYS A 40 -2.16 -26.93 5.63
N SER A 41 -1.53 -27.92 5.00
CA SER A 41 -0.16 -27.80 4.47
C SER A 41 -0.10 -26.88 3.26
N GLU A 42 -1.08 -26.89 2.36
CA GLU A 42 -1.20 -25.95 1.24
C GLU A 42 -1.35 -24.51 1.74
N ILE A 43 -2.27 -24.27 2.67
CA ILE A 43 -2.47 -22.94 3.28
C ILE A 43 -1.19 -22.45 3.96
N ILE A 44 -0.50 -23.32 4.71
CA ILE A 44 0.77 -22.96 5.37
C ILE A 44 1.85 -22.65 4.32
N SER A 45 1.91 -23.39 3.22
CA SER A 45 2.89 -23.14 2.14
C SER A 45 2.59 -21.84 1.38
N GLU A 46 1.32 -21.51 1.15
CA GLU A 46 0.89 -20.23 0.55
C GLU A 46 1.20 -19.05 1.48
N ILE A 47 0.86 -19.16 2.77
CA ILE A 47 1.18 -18.12 3.77
C ILE A 47 2.70 -17.89 3.83
N LYS A 48 3.50 -18.97 3.87
CA LYS A 48 4.95 -18.87 3.90
C LYS A 48 5.53 -18.27 2.63
N LYS A 49 4.95 -18.57 1.46
CA LYS A 49 5.33 -17.99 0.17
C LYS A 49 4.98 -16.50 0.10
N GLU A 50 3.89 -16.09 0.72
CA GLU A 50 3.49 -14.68 0.83
C GLU A 50 4.37 -13.90 1.82
N GLU A 51 4.80 -14.54 2.94
CA GLU A 51 5.73 -13.94 3.90
C GLU A 51 7.15 -13.77 3.33
N ASP A 52 7.59 -14.63 2.41
CA ASP A 52 8.91 -14.56 1.78
C ASP A 52 8.94 -13.66 0.53
N PHE A 53 7.77 -13.27 -0.01
CA PHE A 53 7.71 -12.39 -1.18
C PHE A 53 8.14 -10.97 -0.82
N LYS A 54 9.11 -10.45 -1.57
CA LYS A 54 9.59 -9.07 -1.44
C LYS A 54 9.59 -8.35 -2.77
N LEU A 55 9.18 -7.10 -2.71
CA LEU A 55 9.28 -6.20 -3.86
C LEU A 55 10.74 -5.81 -4.12
N SER A 56 11.10 -5.79 -5.40
CA SER A 56 12.39 -5.36 -5.91
C SER A 56 12.19 -4.56 -7.20
N ASP A 57 13.25 -3.93 -7.69
CA ASP A 57 13.19 -3.20 -8.96
C ASP A 57 12.82 -4.11 -10.14
N ASP A 58 13.13 -5.42 -10.06
CA ASP A 58 12.85 -6.39 -11.12
C ASP A 58 11.38 -6.80 -11.21
N ASN A 59 10.63 -6.77 -10.08
CA ASN A 59 9.27 -7.29 -10.03
C ASN A 59 8.18 -6.23 -9.77
N VAL A 60 8.57 -5.03 -9.39
CA VAL A 60 7.66 -3.97 -8.93
C VAL A 60 6.63 -3.56 -9.99
N MET A 61 7.05 -3.48 -11.25
CA MET A 61 6.16 -3.05 -12.34
C MET A 61 5.05 -4.07 -12.58
N GLU A 62 5.43 -5.33 -12.77
CA GLU A 62 4.47 -6.41 -13.00
C GLU A 62 3.53 -6.56 -11.79
N PHE A 63 4.10 -6.55 -10.59
CA PHE A 63 3.33 -6.65 -9.36
C PHE A 63 2.27 -5.55 -9.26
N PHE A 64 2.60 -4.27 -9.42
CA PHE A 64 1.63 -3.20 -9.26
C PHE A 64 0.65 -3.08 -10.43
N LEU A 65 1.00 -3.49 -11.63
CA LEU A 65 0.03 -3.58 -12.73
C LEU A 65 -1.03 -4.66 -12.46
N GLU A 66 -0.63 -5.79 -11.89
CA GLU A 66 -1.59 -6.84 -11.49
C GLU A 66 -2.38 -6.43 -10.26
N TYR A 67 -1.71 -5.86 -9.25
CA TYR A 67 -2.34 -5.38 -8.03
C TYR A 67 -3.42 -4.33 -8.30
N ASP A 68 -3.18 -3.43 -9.25
CA ASP A 68 -4.13 -2.41 -9.68
C ASP A 68 -5.46 -2.99 -10.20
N LYS A 69 -5.45 -4.16 -10.83
CA LYS A 69 -6.67 -4.78 -11.35
C LYS A 69 -7.66 -5.12 -10.25
N HIS A 70 -7.16 -5.50 -9.09
CA HIS A 70 -7.94 -6.01 -7.96
C HIS A 70 -8.10 -5.02 -6.79
N ASN A 71 -7.38 -3.89 -6.83
CA ASN A 71 -7.36 -2.90 -5.74
C ASN A 71 -7.68 -1.52 -6.31
N LYS A 72 -8.98 -1.21 -6.38
CA LYS A 72 -9.51 0.02 -7.03
C LYS A 72 -9.89 1.11 -6.05
N GLU A 73 -9.47 0.98 -4.79
CA GLU A 73 -9.67 2.04 -3.80
C GLU A 73 -8.96 3.32 -4.27
N ASN A 74 -9.62 4.44 -4.07
CA ASN A 74 -9.10 5.74 -4.48
C ASN A 74 -9.23 6.82 -3.40
N GLN A 75 -9.57 6.42 -2.16
CA GLN A 75 -9.65 7.31 -1.02
C GLN A 75 -8.86 6.75 0.16
N ILE A 76 -8.06 7.60 0.78
CA ILE A 76 -7.27 7.28 1.97
C ILE A 76 -7.48 8.37 3.01
N ARG A 77 -7.57 7.95 4.27
CA ARG A 77 -7.60 8.85 5.41
C ARG A 77 -6.31 8.70 6.23
N ILE A 78 -5.62 9.81 6.45
CA ILE A 78 -4.54 9.91 7.43
C ILE A 78 -5.14 10.42 8.73
N VAL A 79 -5.03 9.64 9.80
CA VAL A 79 -5.49 10.02 11.13
C VAL A 79 -4.29 10.54 11.92
N THR A 80 -4.40 11.77 12.43
CA THR A 80 -3.37 12.40 13.26
C THR A 80 -3.97 12.93 14.55
N ASP A 81 -3.12 13.27 15.51
CA ASP A 81 -3.55 13.89 16.79
C ASP A 81 -4.17 15.28 16.57
N TYR A 82 -3.98 15.89 15.40
CA TYR A 82 -4.50 17.22 15.03
C TYR A 82 -5.73 17.16 14.11
N GLY A 83 -6.20 15.97 13.79
CA GLY A 83 -7.34 15.73 12.92
C GLY A 83 -7.03 14.83 11.73
N ASN A 84 -8.01 14.66 10.86
CA ASN A 84 -7.92 13.78 9.71
C ASN A 84 -7.60 14.54 8.43
N ILE A 85 -6.80 13.91 7.57
CA ILE A 85 -6.51 14.38 6.21
C ILE A 85 -7.11 13.35 5.26
N GLU A 86 -8.06 13.78 4.42
CA GLU A 86 -8.65 12.95 3.37
C GLU A 86 -7.85 13.15 2.08
N ILE A 87 -7.44 12.04 1.45
CA ILE A 87 -6.70 12.05 0.19
C ILE A 87 -7.52 11.33 -0.85
N GLN A 88 -7.77 11.99 -1.99
CA GLN A 88 -8.29 11.39 -3.20
C GLN A 88 -7.10 10.96 -4.06
N LEU A 89 -7.00 9.68 -4.38
CA LEU A 89 -6.00 9.14 -5.29
C LEU A 89 -6.52 9.19 -6.73
N PHE A 90 -5.66 9.50 -7.68
CA PHE A 90 -5.99 9.53 -9.10
C PHE A 90 -5.99 8.11 -9.70
N ASP A 91 -7.03 7.78 -10.45
CA ASP A 91 -7.20 6.43 -11.00
C ASP A 91 -6.18 6.08 -12.10
N ASN A 92 -5.64 7.09 -12.78
CA ASN A 92 -4.68 6.92 -13.87
C ASN A 92 -3.21 6.94 -13.42
N THR A 93 -2.92 7.20 -12.14
CA THR A 93 -1.57 7.06 -11.55
C THR A 93 -1.39 5.66 -10.95
N LYS A 94 -1.34 4.65 -11.80
CA LYS A 94 -1.47 3.24 -11.39
C LYS A 94 -0.39 2.79 -10.42
N PHE A 95 0.87 3.15 -10.66
CA PHE A 95 1.98 2.74 -9.80
C PHE A 95 1.92 3.43 -8.43
N HIS A 96 1.77 4.74 -8.41
CA HIS A 96 1.70 5.54 -7.18
C HIS A 96 0.47 5.19 -6.36
N ARG A 97 -0.72 5.10 -7.00
CA ARG A 97 -1.95 4.72 -6.33
C ARG A 97 -1.86 3.32 -5.72
N SER A 98 -1.47 2.32 -6.51
CA SER A 98 -1.38 0.93 -6.06
C SER A 98 -0.37 0.76 -4.94
N ASN A 99 0.78 1.41 -5.03
CA ASN A 99 1.77 1.41 -3.97
C ASN A 99 1.23 2.00 -2.66
N PHE A 100 0.56 3.16 -2.75
CA PHE A 100 0.01 3.81 -1.55
C PHE A 100 -1.05 2.92 -0.87
N ILE A 101 -1.95 2.30 -1.65
CA ILE A 101 -2.96 1.34 -1.17
C ILE A 101 -2.28 0.11 -0.57
N TYR A 102 -1.30 -0.47 -1.25
CA TYR A 102 -0.56 -1.65 -0.80
C TYR A 102 0.12 -1.40 0.55
N LEU A 103 0.87 -0.31 0.67
CA LEU A 103 1.55 0.07 1.91
C LEU A 103 0.56 0.35 3.05
N THR A 104 -0.59 0.95 2.74
CA THR A 104 -1.68 1.18 3.70
C THR A 104 -2.24 -0.15 4.21
N LYS A 105 -2.55 -1.09 3.31
CA LYS A 105 -3.05 -2.43 3.67
C LYS A 105 -2.02 -3.27 4.44
N LYS A 106 -0.72 -3.07 4.19
CA LYS A 106 0.38 -3.69 4.97
C LYS A 106 0.67 -2.95 6.29
N ASN A 107 -0.13 -1.95 6.66
CA ASN A 107 0.05 -1.12 7.86
C ASN A 107 1.47 -0.50 7.94
N TYR A 108 2.07 -0.20 6.79
CA TYR A 108 3.40 0.39 6.75
C TYR A 108 3.44 1.75 7.43
N PHE A 109 2.48 2.61 7.09
CA PHE A 109 2.47 4.00 7.54
C PHE A 109 2.12 4.18 9.02
N GLU A 110 1.65 3.13 9.70
CA GLU A 110 1.41 3.17 11.14
C GLU A 110 2.71 3.42 11.93
N GLY A 111 2.75 4.52 12.66
CA GLY A 111 3.91 4.97 13.44
C GLY A 111 4.96 5.75 12.63
N THR A 112 4.67 6.09 11.36
CA THR A 112 5.46 7.08 10.62
C THR A 112 5.08 8.50 11.04
N GLN A 113 5.86 9.48 10.62
CA GLN A 113 5.73 10.87 11.03
C GLN A 113 5.75 11.82 9.84
N PHE A 114 5.20 13.01 10.02
CA PHE A 114 5.55 14.18 9.23
C PHE A 114 6.91 14.70 9.71
N TYR A 115 7.97 14.21 9.11
CA TYR A 115 9.34 14.40 9.60
C TYR A 115 10.03 15.64 9.02
N ARG A 116 9.46 16.22 7.94
CA ARG A 116 10.02 17.42 7.29
C ARG A 116 8.90 18.38 6.93
N VAL A 117 8.97 19.59 7.47
CA VAL A 117 8.01 20.66 7.20
C VAL A 117 8.77 21.88 6.74
N ILE A 118 8.49 22.34 5.50
CA ILE A 118 9.05 23.55 4.96
C ILE A 118 7.89 24.52 4.69
N ASN A 119 7.91 25.63 5.39
CA ASN A 119 6.88 26.66 5.25
C ASN A 119 6.74 27.13 3.81
N ASN A 120 5.51 27.26 3.34
CA ASN A 120 5.17 27.66 1.97
C ASN A 120 5.82 26.80 0.88
N PHE A 121 6.12 25.54 1.17
CA PHE A 121 6.63 24.58 0.20
C PHE A 121 5.94 23.22 0.35
N VAL A 122 6.43 22.34 1.22
CA VAL A 122 5.89 20.98 1.40
C VAL A 122 5.91 20.53 2.86
N ILE A 123 5.02 19.58 3.18
CA ILE A 123 5.14 18.70 4.35
C ILE A 123 5.36 17.28 3.88
N GLN A 124 6.39 16.62 4.39
CA GLN A 124 6.84 15.30 3.95
C GLN A 124 6.69 14.28 5.06
N ALA A 125 6.19 13.10 4.70
CA ALA A 125 5.84 12.02 5.62
C ALA A 125 6.23 10.65 5.07
N GLY A 126 5.91 9.59 5.84
CA GLY A 126 6.12 8.19 5.46
C GLY A 126 7.39 7.59 6.02
N ASN A 127 8.16 8.34 6.82
CA ASN A 127 9.36 7.87 7.48
C ASN A 127 9.31 8.14 9.00
N SER A 128 10.24 7.57 9.72
CA SER A 128 10.46 7.79 11.16
C SER A 128 11.81 7.18 11.55
N ASP A 129 12.44 7.72 12.58
CA ASP A 129 13.66 7.15 13.18
C ASP A 129 13.38 5.86 13.97
N ASN A 130 12.12 5.47 14.09
CA ASN A 130 11.74 4.24 14.76
C ASN A 130 12.22 3.01 14.00
N ARG A 131 13.04 2.19 14.67
CA ARG A 131 13.58 0.94 14.12
C ARG A 131 12.50 -0.01 13.54
N LYS A 132 11.27 0.03 14.08
CA LYS A 132 10.15 -0.77 13.56
C LYS A 132 9.80 -0.41 12.11
N ILE A 133 9.91 0.87 11.73
CA ILE A 133 9.64 1.32 10.35
C ILE A 133 10.69 0.76 9.39
N SER A 134 11.97 0.81 9.76
CA SER A 134 13.03 0.18 8.98
C SER A 134 12.83 -1.34 8.81
N GLN A 135 12.35 -2.03 9.87
CA GLN A 135 12.03 -3.45 9.79
C GLN A 135 10.83 -3.73 8.86
N LYS A 136 9.79 -2.89 8.89
CA LYS A 136 8.65 -2.98 7.94
C LYS A 136 9.14 -2.84 6.49
N ARG A 137 9.99 -1.85 6.20
CA ARG A 137 10.61 -1.67 4.86
C ARG A 137 11.35 -2.92 4.40
N LYS A 138 12.20 -3.50 5.26
CA LYS A 138 12.97 -4.71 4.93
C LYS A 138 12.09 -5.93 4.62
N LYS A 139 10.91 -6.02 5.26
CA LYS A 139 9.93 -7.08 4.98
C LYS A 139 9.22 -6.87 3.65
N ILE A 140 8.85 -5.63 3.33
CA ILE A 140 8.16 -5.28 2.08
C ILE A 140 9.10 -5.43 0.89
N GLY A 141 10.34 -4.93 1.01
CA GLY A 141 11.34 -5.03 -0.05
C GLY A 141 12.08 -3.73 -0.28
N ARG A 142 12.96 -3.74 -1.29
CA ARG A 142 13.72 -2.57 -1.75
C ARG A 142 13.45 -2.38 -3.24
N TYR A 143 12.80 -1.29 -3.58
CA TYR A 143 12.41 -0.96 -4.95
C TYR A 143 12.23 0.55 -5.10
N LEU A 144 12.20 1.00 -6.33
CA LEU A 144 11.76 2.33 -6.73
C LEU A 144 10.48 2.19 -7.56
N LEU A 145 9.61 3.19 -7.50
CA LEU A 145 8.39 3.21 -8.29
C LEU A 145 8.66 3.81 -9.67
N PRO A 146 8.19 3.16 -10.73
CA PRO A 146 8.09 3.82 -12.02
C PRO A 146 7.29 5.11 -11.91
N ASN A 147 7.68 6.13 -12.66
CA ASN A 147 6.94 7.37 -12.67
C ASN A 147 5.57 7.22 -13.36
N ASP A 148 4.61 8.03 -12.94
CA ASP A 148 3.30 8.19 -13.57
C ASP A 148 3.22 9.61 -14.22
N LEU A 149 4.29 10.06 -14.89
CA LEU A 149 4.37 11.35 -15.55
C LEU A 149 3.37 11.46 -16.72
N ASP A 150 3.20 12.66 -17.25
CA ASP A 150 2.36 12.96 -18.40
C ASP A 150 0.87 12.58 -18.25
N LYS A 151 0.37 12.61 -17.00
CA LYS A 151 -1.06 12.40 -16.70
C LYS A 151 -1.87 13.70 -16.60
N GLY A 152 -1.23 14.84 -16.86
CA GLY A 152 -1.86 16.16 -16.79
C GLY A 152 -2.00 16.72 -15.38
N TYR A 153 -1.29 16.17 -14.41
CA TYR A 153 -1.23 16.70 -13.04
C TYR A 153 0.00 17.54 -12.81
N SER A 154 -0.17 18.52 -11.95
CA SER A 154 0.84 19.49 -11.57
C SER A 154 0.90 19.57 -10.05
N HIS A 155 2.01 20.05 -9.50
CA HIS A 155 2.20 20.18 -8.05
C HIS A 155 1.46 21.40 -7.48
N GLU A 156 0.14 21.41 -7.63
CA GLU A 156 -0.74 22.40 -7.03
C GLU A 156 -0.80 22.27 -5.50
N ARG A 157 -1.26 23.34 -4.82
CA ARG A 157 -1.48 23.29 -3.37
C ARG A 157 -2.45 22.16 -2.99
N GLY A 158 -2.04 21.33 -2.02
CA GLY A 158 -2.81 20.17 -1.54
C GLY A 158 -2.54 18.88 -2.31
N MET A 159 -1.84 18.93 -3.44
CA MET A 159 -1.44 17.71 -4.15
C MET A 159 -0.47 16.88 -3.32
N VAL A 160 -0.64 15.56 -3.42
CA VAL A 160 0.22 14.56 -2.79
C VAL A 160 1.09 13.94 -3.86
N SER A 161 2.41 13.92 -3.62
CA SER A 161 3.37 13.32 -4.54
C SER A 161 4.43 12.53 -3.78
N MET A 162 5.17 11.68 -4.48
CA MET A 162 6.27 10.91 -3.92
C MET A 162 7.60 11.51 -4.35
N PRO A 163 8.57 11.65 -3.42
CA PRO A 163 9.86 12.24 -3.77
C PRO A 163 10.68 11.30 -4.65
N SER A 164 11.38 11.85 -5.63
CA SER A 164 12.40 11.16 -6.39
C SER A 164 13.81 11.63 -5.98
N SER A 165 14.79 10.73 -6.10
CA SER A 165 16.20 11.12 -5.93
C SER A 165 16.68 11.88 -7.17
N LEU A 166 17.50 12.91 -6.97
CA LEU A 166 18.17 13.62 -8.07
C LEU A 166 19.49 12.96 -8.48
N VAL A 167 20.02 12.05 -7.65
CA VAL A 167 21.31 11.41 -7.85
C VAL A 167 21.09 10.03 -8.47
N ASP A 168 21.78 9.76 -9.58
CA ASP A 168 21.76 8.48 -10.30
C ASP A 168 20.35 7.93 -10.59
N ASN A 169 19.40 8.83 -10.91
CA ASN A 169 18.01 8.48 -11.18
C ASN A 169 17.51 9.12 -12.50
N PRO A 170 18.04 8.70 -13.64
CA PRO A 170 17.71 9.30 -14.95
C PRO A 170 16.24 9.11 -15.34
N TYR A 171 15.59 8.07 -14.81
CA TYR A 171 14.19 7.74 -15.08
C TYR A 171 13.22 8.39 -14.08
N LYS A 172 13.72 9.21 -13.16
CA LYS A 172 12.91 9.91 -12.14
C LYS A 172 11.98 8.98 -11.36
N MET A 173 12.47 7.79 -11.04
CA MET A 173 11.72 6.81 -10.24
C MET A 173 11.53 7.33 -8.82
N ALA A 174 10.35 7.11 -8.26
CA ALA A 174 9.98 7.66 -6.97
C ALA A 174 10.30 6.73 -5.80
N SER A 175 10.58 7.33 -4.64
CA SER A 175 10.66 6.61 -3.36
C SER A 175 9.28 6.06 -3.00
N PRO A 176 9.12 4.74 -2.81
CA PRO A 176 7.82 4.15 -2.55
C PRO A 176 7.28 4.44 -1.15
N PHE A 177 8.16 4.70 -0.19
CA PHE A 177 7.85 4.73 1.23
C PHE A 177 7.57 6.12 1.79
N GLU A 178 7.77 7.15 1.00
CA GLU A 178 7.66 8.54 1.41
C GLU A 178 6.71 9.29 0.49
N PHE A 179 6.05 10.29 1.04
CA PHE A 179 5.22 11.20 0.27
C PHE A 179 5.30 12.61 0.83
N PHE A 180 4.93 13.60 0.04
CA PHE A 180 4.79 14.96 0.51
C PHE A 180 3.47 15.58 0.03
N ILE A 181 3.00 16.56 0.78
CA ILE A 181 1.83 17.36 0.46
C ILE A 181 2.29 18.78 0.18
N VAL A 182 1.91 19.33 -0.95
CA VAL A 182 2.29 20.69 -1.36
C VAL A 182 1.58 21.73 -0.48
N GLN A 183 2.36 22.62 0.12
CA GLN A 183 1.87 23.69 1.02
C GLN A 183 1.92 25.06 0.37
N SER A 184 2.74 25.23 -0.67
CA SER A 184 2.89 26.50 -1.38
C SER A 184 1.53 27.01 -1.89
N LYS A 185 1.25 28.30 -1.68
CA LYS A 185 0.03 28.94 -2.17
C LYS A 185 -0.07 28.92 -3.70
N ASN A 186 1.06 29.02 -4.38
CA ASN A 186 1.16 29.07 -5.83
C ASN A 186 1.58 27.72 -6.45
N GLY A 187 1.45 26.62 -5.69
CA GLY A 187 1.95 25.32 -6.10
C GLY A 187 3.49 25.21 -5.99
N ALA A 188 4.01 24.08 -6.44
CA ALA A 188 5.43 23.76 -6.49
C ALA A 188 5.83 23.31 -7.91
N HIS A 189 5.43 24.07 -8.91
CA HIS A 189 5.54 23.73 -10.35
C HIS A 189 6.95 23.44 -10.83
N HIS A 190 7.98 23.91 -10.11
CA HIS A 190 9.37 23.53 -10.39
C HIS A 190 9.66 22.04 -10.14
N LEU A 191 8.73 21.32 -9.50
CA LEU A 191 8.79 19.87 -9.32
C LEU A 191 8.06 19.11 -10.44
N ASP A 192 7.32 19.80 -11.32
CA ASP A 192 6.59 19.16 -12.40
C ASP A 192 7.56 18.47 -13.36
N GLY A 193 7.28 17.22 -13.70
CA GLY A 193 8.16 16.39 -14.52
C GLY A 193 9.38 15.81 -13.79
N ASN A 194 9.42 15.92 -12.46
CA ASN A 194 10.49 15.33 -11.64
C ASN A 194 10.01 14.07 -10.92
#